data_58b15a3f37de5dc062a747c49c5aba5d
#
_entry.id   58b15a3f37de5dc062a747c49c5aba5d
#
_cell.length_a   1.000
_cell.length_b   1.000
_cell.length_c   1.000
_cell.angle_alpha   90.00
_cell.angle_beta   90.00
_cell.angle_gamma   90.00
#
_symmetry.space_group_name_H-M   'P 1'
#
loop_
_entity.id
_entity.type
_entity.pdbx_description
1 polymer ?
#
loop_
_entity_poly.entity_id
_entity_poly.type
_entity_poly.pdbx_seq_one_letter_code
_entity_poly.pdbx_strand_id
1 'polypeptide(L)'
;MLKKIVLIMLGLALGLSACSTPKSGNDALTKISLPMGYIPNIQFAPFYVAVEKGYFKDAGIEISFDYKFETDGVALVGANNLPFAVVSGEQVPLARAQGLPIVYVAAWYQKYPVAVVAKTSQNIKTPADLKGKKIGLPGLFGANYIGLDALLYSAGLTEKDVTLDSIGFNQVAALAADREQAASVYTANEPVQLKAQGYDITELQVADYVKLASNGIITNEKTVSENPNLVRGFVKAFLHGLSDTIANPDEAYTISTKYVDTLAGADKKVQMEILTRSIDEWKTDRLGMSDPQAWQNMNDTLLKMGSITKSLDVSKMFTNNFVP
;
A
#
# COMPACT_ATOMS: atom_id res chain seq x y z
N MET A 1 67.79 -68.67 27.66
CA MET A 1 67.83 -67.41 26.97
C MET A 1 66.41 -67.10 26.43
N LEU A 2 65.63 -66.39 27.12
CA LEU A 2 64.28 -66.13 26.74
C LEU A 2 63.97 -64.62 26.97
N LYS A 3 63.87 -63.83 25.88
CA LYS A 3 63.50 -62.41 25.94
C LYS A 3 62.01 -62.28 26.09
N LYS A 4 61.59 -61.66 27.20
CA LYS A 4 60.20 -61.30 27.43
C LYS A 4 59.88 -60.00 26.64
N ILE A 5 58.90 -60.07 25.77
CA ILE A 5 58.33 -58.95 25.08
C ILE A 5 57.13 -58.44 25.92
N VAL A 6 57.22 -57.19 26.38
CA VAL A 6 56.14 -56.50 27.07
C VAL A 6 55.34 -55.75 25.99
N LEU A 7 54.08 -56.11 25.83
CA LEU A 7 53.13 -55.43 24.92
C LEU A 7 52.46 -54.24 25.67
N ILE A 8 52.77 -53.04 25.25
CA ILE A 8 52.07 -51.83 25.76
C ILE A 8 50.86 -51.56 24.85
N MET A 9 49.65 -51.78 25.38
CA MET A 9 48.41 -51.31 24.69
C MET A 9 48.28 -49.84 24.93
N LEU A 10 48.40 -49.02 23.86
CA LEU A 10 48.09 -47.62 23.87
C LEU A 10 46.65 -47.42 23.43
N GLY A 11 45.77 -47.10 24.40
CA GLY A 11 44.35 -46.80 24.11
C GLY A 11 44.20 -45.47 23.39
N LEU A 12 43.72 -45.56 22.15
CA LEU A 12 43.38 -44.37 21.32
C LEU A 12 41.99 -43.87 21.67
N ALA A 13 41.91 -42.86 22.55
CA ALA A 13 40.69 -42.15 22.81
C ALA A 13 40.36 -41.20 21.65
N LEU A 14 39.46 -41.63 20.74
CA LEU A 14 38.86 -40.76 19.71
C LEU A 14 37.93 -39.76 20.38
N GLY A 15 38.43 -38.56 20.66
CA GLY A 15 37.63 -37.39 21.02
C GLY A 15 36.80 -36.97 19.80
N LEU A 16 35.49 -37.23 19.85
CA LEU A 16 34.50 -36.60 18.97
C LEU A 16 34.41 -35.10 19.32
N SER A 17 35.29 -34.30 18.73
CA SER A 17 35.11 -32.84 18.70
C SER A 17 33.92 -32.55 17.78
N ALA A 18 32.75 -32.37 18.36
CA ALA A 18 31.62 -31.76 17.69
C ALA A 18 32.04 -30.35 17.27
N CYS A 19 32.45 -30.18 16.04
CA CYS A 19 32.56 -28.89 15.41
C CYS A 19 31.16 -28.28 15.32
N SER A 20 30.73 -27.58 16.35
CA SER A 20 29.71 -26.53 16.20
C SER A 20 30.32 -25.46 15.30
N THR A 21 30.02 -25.53 14.02
CA THR A 21 30.26 -24.41 13.11
C THR A 21 29.60 -23.18 13.72
N PRO A 22 30.34 -22.13 14.03
CA PRO A 22 29.71 -20.86 14.38
C PRO A 22 28.90 -20.45 13.17
N LYS A 23 27.61 -20.22 13.38
CA LYS A 23 26.76 -19.52 12.41
C LYS A 23 27.36 -18.12 12.23
N SER A 24 28.38 -18.02 11.38
CA SER A 24 28.95 -16.76 10.92
C SER A 24 27.96 -16.22 9.89
N GLY A 25 26.99 -15.48 10.38
CA GLY A 25 26.01 -14.83 9.54
C GLY A 25 25.96 -13.36 9.89
N ASN A 26 26.96 -12.62 9.47
CA ASN A 26 26.75 -11.24 9.09
C ASN A 26 26.22 -11.28 7.64
N ASP A 27 25.07 -11.93 7.44
CA ASP A 27 24.39 -11.82 6.16
C ASP A 27 23.98 -10.37 6.01
N ALA A 28 24.63 -9.68 5.06
CA ALA A 28 24.34 -8.28 4.77
C ALA A 28 22.85 -8.17 4.41
N LEU A 29 22.14 -7.22 5.07
CA LEU A 29 20.71 -7.01 4.80
C LEU A 29 20.51 -6.63 3.34
N THR A 30 19.46 -7.16 2.73
CA THR A 30 19.01 -6.74 1.40
C THR A 30 18.42 -5.33 1.49
N LYS A 31 19.14 -4.35 0.93
CA LYS A 31 18.67 -2.94 0.93
C LYS A 31 17.61 -2.75 -0.13
N ILE A 32 16.46 -2.21 0.28
CA ILE A 32 15.30 -1.96 -0.58
C ILE A 32 14.87 -0.51 -0.43
N SER A 33 14.93 0.24 -1.54
CA SER A 33 14.21 1.51 -1.66
C SER A 33 12.76 1.18 -1.99
N LEU A 34 11.82 1.56 -1.11
CA LEU A 34 10.40 1.25 -1.23
C LEU A 34 9.63 2.49 -1.68
N PRO A 35 9.16 2.54 -2.94
CA PRO A 35 8.25 3.60 -3.39
C PRO A 35 6.92 3.52 -2.65
N MET A 36 6.49 4.66 -2.08
CA MET A 36 5.31 4.76 -1.20
C MET A 36 4.08 5.35 -1.89
N GLY A 37 4.23 5.93 -3.06
CA GLY A 37 3.12 6.45 -3.88
C GLY A 37 2.51 7.77 -3.41
N TYR A 38 2.96 8.34 -2.29
CA TYR A 38 2.43 9.58 -1.70
C TYR A 38 3.51 10.29 -0.88
N ILE A 39 3.19 11.49 -0.35
CA ILE A 39 4.03 12.23 0.59
C ILE A 39 4.06 11.56 1.98
N PRO A 40 5.09 11.80 2.83
CA PRO A 40 5.14 11.28 4.20
C PRO A 40 3.84 11.58 4.95
N ASN A 41 3.19 10.54 5.51
CA ASN A 41 1.90 10.66 6.16
C ASN A 41 1.73 9.62 7.27
N ILE A 42 0.88 9.91 8.26
CA ILE A 42 0.55 8.99 9.36
C ILE A 42 -0.08 7.68 8.87
N GLN A 43 -0.71 7.68 7.72
CA GLN A 43 -1.30 6.48 7.11
C GLN A 43 -0.25 5.40 6.78
N PHE A 44 1.03 5.76 6.63
CA PHE A 44 2.11 4.78 6.45
C PHE A 44 2.62 4.16 7.76
N ALA A 45 1.98 4.41 8.89
CA ALA A 45 2.36 3.87 10.20
C ALA A 45 2.68 2.36 10.18
N PRO A 46 1.94 1.47 9.47
CA PRO A 46 2.28 0.05 9.41
C PRO A 46 3.72 -0.23 8.94
N PHE A 47 4.21 0.52 7.98
CA PHE A 47 5.57 0.38 7.46
C PHE A 47 6.61 0.92 8.44
N TYR A 48 6.33 2.07 9.07
CA TYR A 48 7.20 2.66 10.09
C TYR A 48 7.34 1.75 11.31
N VAL A 49 6.21 1.19 11.78
CA VAL A 49 6.18 0.22 12.87
C VAL A 49 6.97 -1.04 12.50
N ALA A 50 6.82 -1.55 11.28
CA ALA A 50 7.56 -2.73 10.83
C ALA A 50 9.08 -2.50 10.78
N VAL A 51 9.53 -1.29 10.43
CA VAL A 51 10.96 -0.90 10.46
C VAL A 51 11.43 -0.77 11.91
N GLU A 52 10.76 0.03 12.75
CA GLU A 52 11.18 0.32 14.12
C GLU A 52 11.18 -0.91 15.04
N LYS A 53 10.20 -1.81 14.86
CA LYS A 53 10.14 -3.08 15.61
C LYS A 53 11.05 -4.17 15.04
N GLY A 54 11.77 -3.87 13.96
CA GLY A 54 12.77 -4.76 13.39
C GLY A 54 12.23 -5.89 12.52
N TYR A 55 10.94 -5.92 12.19
CA TYR A 55 10.33 -7.02 11.43
C TYR A 55 10.93 -7.18 10.04
N PHE A 56 11.27 -6.08 9.36
CA PHE A 56 12.02 -6.14 8.10
C PHE A 56 13.45 -6.65 8.31
N LYS A 57 14.13 -6.20 9.37
CA LYS A 57 15.48 -6.66 9.70
C LYS A 57 15.53 -8.15 10.00
N ASP A 58 14.54 -8.67 10.73
CA ASP A 58 14.40 -10.11 11.03
C ASP A 58 14.15 -10.94 9.74
N ALA A 59 13.57 -10.32 8.72
CA ALA A 59 13.43 -10.90 7.38
C ALA A 59 14.68 -10.71 6.49
N GLY A 60 15.79 -10.17 7.02
CA GLY A 60 17.01 -9.90 6.28
C GLY A 60 16.91 -8.68 5.34
N ILE A 61 16.00 -7.73 5.63
CA ILE A 61 15.69 -6.58 4.77
C ILE A 61 15.98 -5.27 5.53
N GLU A 62 16.58 -4.32 4.82
CA GLU A 62 16.75 -2.93 5.24
C GLU A 62 15.95 -2.03 4.31
N ILE A 63 14.97 -1.28 4.86
CA ILE A 63 14.06 -0.43 4.08
C ILE A 63 14.50 1.03 4.14
N SER A 64 14.51 1.69 2.98
CA SER A 64 14.46 3.15 2.84
C SER A 64 13.19 3.54 2.10
N PHE A 65 12.46 4.54 2.59
CA PHE A 65 11.21 5.00 1.97
C PHE A 65 11.51 6.02 0.86
N ASP A 66 10.85 5.87 -0.30
CA ASP A 66 10.92 6.79 -1.43
C ASP A 66 9.52 7.36 -1.73
N TYR A 67 9.34 8.66 -1.47
CA TYR A 67 8.04 9.33 -1.55
C TYR A 67 7.86 9.99 -2.91
N LYS A 68 7.43 9.19 -3.90
CA LYS A 68 7.15 9.59 -5.28
C LYS A 68 5.75 9.16 -5.69
N PHE A 69 5.38 9.45 -6.95
CA PHE A 69 4.13 8.94 -7.51
C PHE A 69 4.18 7.43 -7.71
N GLU A 70 3.02 6.77 -7.59
CA GLU A 70 2.88 5.31 -7.76
C GLU A 70 3.41 4.82 -9.11
N THR A 71 3.19 5.58 -10.17
CA THR A 71 3.62 5.26 -11.54
C THR A 71 5.13 5.05 -11.66
N ASP A 72 5.92 5.80 -10.90
CA ASP A 72 7.39 5.64 -10.87
C ASP A 72 7.75 4.28 -10.23
N GLY A 73 7.11 3.92 -9.11
CA GLY A 73 7.29 2.64 -8.46
C GLY A 73 6.88 1.47 -9.34
N VAL A 74 5.73 1.59 -10.02
CA VAL A 74 5.22 0.58 -10.98
C VAL A 74 6.23 0.34 -12.10
N ALA A 75 6.77 1.40 -12.71
CA ALA A 75 7.74 1.28 -13.79
C ALA A 75 9.04 0.59 -13.31
N LEU A 76 9.54 0.95 -12.14
CA LEU A 76 10.77 0.37 -11.56
C LEU A 76 10.59 -1.12 -11.21
N VAL A 77 9.44 -1.49 -10.62
CA VAL A 77 9.12 -2.90 -10.30
C VAL A 77 8.90 -3.70 -11.59
N GLY A 78 8.17 -3.14 -12.56
CA GLY A 78 7.92 -3.77 -13.86
C GLY A 78 9.21 -4.03 -14.66
N ALA A 79 10.18 -3.12 -14.58
CA ALA A 79 11.51 -3.27 -15.16
C ALA A 79 12.46 -4.16 -14.33
N ASN A 80 12.02 -4.69 -13.19
CA ASN A 80 12.82 -5.47 -12.23
C ASN A 80 14.03 -4.69 -11.67
N ASN A 81 13.93 -3.37 -11.57
CA ASN A 81 14.91 -2.49 -10.95
C ASN A 81 14.70 -2.37 -9.43
N LEU A 82 13.45 -2.54 -8.97
CA LEU A 82 13.08 -2.65 -7.56
C LEU A 82 12.23 -3.91 -7.34
N PRO A 83 12.35 -4.57 -6.18
CA PRO A 83 11.57 -5.77 -5.90
C PRO A 83 10.13 -5.47 -5.48
N PHE A 84 9.86 -4.31 -4.84
CA PHE A 84 8.55 -3.96 -4.30
C PHE A 84 8.21 -2.48 -4.48
N ALA A 85 6.91 -2.18 -4.49
CA ALA A 85 6.35 -0.85 -4.31
C ALA A 85 5.00 -0.93 -3.61
N VAL A 86 4.58 0.17 -2.99
CA VAL A 86 3.24 0.40 -2.45
C VAL A 86 2.44 1.16 -3.51
N VAL A 87 1.33 0.59 -3.95
CA VAL A 87 0.51 1.17 -5.01
C VAL A 87 -0.97 0.88 -4.79
N SER A 88 -1.84 1.60 -5.47
CA SER A 88 -3.26 1.31 -5.58
C SER A 88 -3.53 0.17 -6.57
N GLY A 89 -4.66 -0.52 -6.40
CA GLY A 89 -4.93 -1.78 -7.09
C GLY A 89 -5.05 -1.65 -8.60
N GLU A 90 -5.58 -0.54 -9.12
CA GLU A 90 -5.74 -0.28 -10.56
C GLU A 90 -4.39 -0.22 -11.30
N GLN A 91 -3.30 0.09 -10.59
CA GLN A 91 -1.96 0.12 -11.20
C GLN A 91 -1.57 -1.23 -11.79
N VAL A 92 -2.05 -2.33 -11.20
CA VAL A 92 -1.70 -3.68 -11.67
C VAL A 92 -2.30 -3.99 -13.04
N PRO A 93 -3.61 -3.94 -13.28
CA PRO A 93 -4.17 -4.18 -14.60
C PRO A 93 -3.68 -3.15 -15.63
N LEU A 94 -3.50 -1.88 -15.27
CA LEU A 94 -2.97 -0.85 -16.17
C LEU A 94 -1.55 -1.19 -16.64
N ALA A 95 -0.67 -1.57 -15.72
CA ALA A 95 0.70 -1.99 -16.03
C ALA A 95 0.72 -3.30 -16.85
N ARG A 96 -0.11 -4.27 -16.50
CA ARG A 96 -0.21 -5.53 -17.26
C ARG A 96 -0.75 -5.34 -18.67
N ALA A 97 -1.66 -4.40 -18.87
CA ALA A 97 -2.12 -4.01 -20.22
C ALA A 97 -0.98 -3.47 -21.09
N GLN A 98 0.04 -2.87 -20.48
CA GLN A 98 1.27 -2.38 -21.13
C GLN A 98 2.36 -3.47 -21.23
N GLY A 99 2.09 -4.70 -20.77
CA GLY A 99 3.03 -5.82 -20.82
C GLY A 99 4.02 -5.89 -19.65
N LEU A 100 3.86 -5.07 -18.61
CA LEU A 100 4.69 -5.15 -17.41
C LEU A 100 4.22 -6.33 -16.52
N PRO A 101 5.13 -7.23 -16.09
CA PRO A 101 4.77 -8.46 -15.37
C PRO A 101 4.57 -8.22 -13.87
N ILE A 102 3.74 -7.24 -13.51
CA ILE A 102 3.43 -6.86 -12.12
C ILE A 102 2.50 -7.88 -11.48
N VAL A 103 2.76 -8.19 -10.20
CA VAL A 103 1.94 -9.06 -9.36
C VAL A 103 1.68 -8.39 -8.01
N TYR A 104 0.42 -8.32 -7.60
CA TYR A 104 0.03 -7.85 -6.28
C TYR A 104 0.09 -9.00 -5.27
N VAL A 105 0.76 -8.80 -4.13
CA VAL A 105 1.10 -9.89 -3.20
C VAL A 105 0.55 -9.73 -1.78
N ALA A 106 0.08 -8.55 -1.42
CA ALA A 106 -0.59 -8.34 -0.13
C ALA A 106 -1.49 -7.10 -0.17
N ALA A 107 -2.73 -7.23 0.29
CA ALA A 107 -3.63 -6.10 0.48
C ALA A 107 -3.28 -5.32 1.75
N TRP A 108 -3.28 -4.00 1.64
CA TRP A 108 -3.20 -3.10 2.78
C TRP A 108 -4.58 -2.58 3.14
N TYR A 109 -5.27 -1.96 2.18
CA TYR A 109 -6.65 -1.52 2.34
C TYR A 109 -7.63 -2.60 1.90
N GLN A 110 -8.72 -2.76 2.64
CA GLN A 110 -9.78 -3.72 2.34
C GLN A 110 -10.96 -3.09 1.57
N LYS A 111 -11.03 -1.75 1.61
CA LYS A 111 -11.98 -0.96 0.83
C LYS A 111 -11.21 -0.01 -0.07
N TYR A 112 -11.80 0.35 -1.22
CA TYR A 112 -11.17 1.35 -2.10
C TYR A 112 -11.25 2.71 -1.41
N PRO A 113 -10.13 3.36 -1.05
CA PRO A 113 -10.10 4.43 -0.06
C PRO A 113 -10.36 5.81 -0.65
N VAL A 114 -11.10 5.90 -1.76
CA VAL A 114 -11.36 7.16 -2.44
C VAL A 114 -12.80 7.61 -2.23
N ALA A 115 -12.96 8.91 -2.02
CA ALA A 115 -14.25 9.59 -2.02
C ALA A 115 -14.18 10.88 -2.85
N VAL A 116 -15.33 11.35 -3.31
CA VAL A 116 -15.51 12.73 -3.74
C VAL A 116 -16.11 13.51 -2.60
N VAL A 117 -15.42 14.58 -2.18
CA VAL A 117 -15.83 15.46 -1.09
C VAL A 117 -16.19 16.83 -1.63
N ALA A 118 -17.26 17.40 -1.10
CA ALA A 118 -17.69 18.78 -1.37
C ALA A 118 -18.17 19.46 -0.08
N LYS A 119 -18.10 20.79 0.00
CA LYS A 119 -18.82 21.53 1.04
C LYS A 119 -20.34 21.28 0.87
N THR A 120 -21.06 21.12 1.97
CA THR A 120 -22.51 20.85 1.96
C THR A 120 -23.30 21.88 1.16
N SER A 121 -22.80 23.15 1.10
CA SER A 121 -23.36 24.23 0.29
C SER A 121 -23.38 23.96 -1.22
N GLN A 122 -22.55 23.03 -1.71
CA GLN A 122 -22.51 22.65 -3.14
C GLN A 122 -23.68 21.73 -3.55
N ASN A 123 -24.47 21.22 -2.58
CA ASN A 123 -25.61 20.33 -2.77
C ASN A 123 -25.29 19.06 -3.59
N ILE A 124 -24.07 18.53 -3.42
CA ILE A 124 -23.64 17.26 -4.03
C ILE A 124 -23.95 16.14 -3.05
N LYS A 125 -24.96 15.32 -3.33
CA LYS A 125 -25.45 14.23 -2.47
C LYS A 125 -25.35 12.85 -3.13
N THR A 126 -25.29 12.82 -4.45
CA THR A 126 -25.20 11.60 -5.25
C THR A 126 -24.15 11.80 -6.35
N PRO A 127 -23.63 10.72 -6.93
CA PRO A 127 -22.69 10.85 -8.06
C PRO A 127 -23.28 11.62 -9.26
N ALA A 128 -24.60 11.57 -9.47
CA ALA A 128 -25.24 12.32 -10.56
C ALA A 128 -25.16 13.83 -10.37
N ASP A 129 -25.04 14.33 -9.13
CA ASP A 129 -24.92 15.76 -8.81
C ASP A 129 -23.53 16.34 -9.19
N LEU A 130 -22.59 15.46 -9.57
CA LEU A 130 -21.27 15.87 -10.05
C LEU A 130 -21.32 16.45 -11.47
N LYS A 131 -22.42 16.26 -12.23
CA LYS A 131 -22.56 16.79 -13.57
C LYS A 131 -22.35 18.30 -13.61
N GLY A 132 -21.46 18.77 -14.48
CA GLY A 132 -21.11 20.18 -14.66
C GLY A 132 -20.23 20.75 -13.52
N LYS A 133 -19.79 19.95 -12.55
CA LYS A 133 -18.96 20.43 -11.45
C LYS A 133 -17.48 20.49 -11.84
N LYS A 134 -16.77 21.42 -11.20
CA LYS A 134 -15.31 21.50 -11.22
C LYS A 134 -14.76 20.65 -10.06
N ILE A 135 -13.94 19.66 -10.38
CA ILE A 135 -13.46 18.64 -9.42
C ILE A 135 -11.93 18.64 -9.42
N GLY A 136 -11.35 18.96 -8.28
CA GLY A 136 -9.91 18.91 -8.06
C GLY A 136 -9.45 17.50 -7.70
N LEU A 137 -8.29 17.10 -8.22
CA LEU A 137 -7.64 15.83 -7.90
C LEU A 137 -6.11 15.96 -8.02
N PRO A 138 -5.30 15.04 -7.42
CA PRO A 138 -3.84 15.14 -7.49
C PRO A 138 -3.28 15.17 -8.90
N GLY A 139 -3.88 14.40 -9.81
CA GLY A 139 -3.50 14.30 -11.22
C GLY A 139 -4.47 13.37 -11.96
N LEU A 140 -4.39 13.32 -13.28
CA LEU A 140 -5.23 12.44 -14.11
C LEU A 140 -4.65 11.01 -14.18
N PHE A 141 -4.31 10.46 -13.02
CA PHE A 141 -3.78 9.12 -12.82
C PHE A 141 -3.96 8.67 -11.35
N GLY A 142 -3.73 7.40 -11.06
CA GLY A 142 -3.78 6.83 -9.72
C GLY A 142 -5.19 6.69 -9.15
N ALA A 143 -5.27 6.25 -7.88
CA ALA A 143 -6.53 5.91 -7.24
C ALA A 143 -7.59 7.01 -7.28
N ASN A 144 -7.19 8.27 -7.04
CA ASN A 144 -8.11 9.41 -7.04
C ASN A 144 -8.81 9.60 -8.39
N TYR A 145 -8.06 9.44 -9.48
CA TYR A 145 -8.59 9.57 -10.84
C TYR A 145 -9.48 8.39 -11.22
N ILE A 146 -8.99 7.16 -11.05
CA ILE A 146 -9.75 5.95 -11.38
C ILE A 146 -10.99 5.81 -10.48
N GLY A 147 -10.88 6.15 -9.19
CA GLY A 147 -12.02 6.13 -8.28
C GLY A 147 -13.09 7.16 -8.65
N LEU A 148 -12.68 8.38 -9.01
CA LEU A 148 -13.61 9.41 -9.49
C LEU A 148 -14.32 8.95 -10.76
N ASP A 149 -13.58 8.42 -11.74
CA ASP A 149 -14.15 8.00 -13.02
C ASP A 149 -15.11 6.81 -12.82
N ALA A 150 -14.76 5.84 -11.98
CA ALA A 150 -15.66 4.75 -11.58
C ALA A 150 -16.94 5.28 -10.89
N LEU A 151 -16.83 6.31 -10.06
CA LEU A 151 -17.97 6.95 -9.41
C LEU A 151 -18.86 7.67 -10.44
N LEU A 152 -18.28 8.43 -11.37
CA LEU A 152 -19.01 9.06 -12.47
C LEU A 152 -19.74 8.00 -13.31
N TYR A 153 -19.04 6.94 -13.68
CA TYR A 153 -19.61 5.86 -14.46
C TYR A 153 -20.80 5.18 -13.77
N SER A 154 -20.78 5.04 -12.45
CA SER A 154 -21.87 4.49 -11.66
C SER A 154 -23.18 5.28 -11.81
N ALA A 155 -23.10 6.58 -12.15
CA ALA A 155 -24.22 7.47 -12.40
C ALA A 155 -24.50 7.70 -13.91
N GLY A 156 -23.84 6.94 -14.79
CA GLY A 156 -23.96 7.12 -16.24
C GLY A 156 -23.28 8.41 -16.76
N LEU A 157 -22.39 8.98 -15.97
CA LEU A 157 -21.57 10.13 -16.35
C LEU A 157 -20.20 9.69 -16.87
N THR A 158 -19.50 10.61 -17.50
CA THR A 158 -18.13 10.47 -17.97
C THR A 158 -17.32 11.72 -17.61
N GLU A 159 -16.01 11.72 -17.81
CA GLU A 159 -15.16 12.89 -17.65
C GLU A 159 -15.62 14.11 -18.46
N LYS A 160 -16.34 13.91 -19.58
CA LYS A 160 -16.89 15.00 -20.41
C LYS A 160 -18.03 15.76 -19.74
N ASP A 161 -18.62 15.17 -18.72
CA ASP A 161 -19.73 15.74 -17.94
C ASP A 161 -19.25 16.60 -16.77
N VAL A 162 -17.95 16.66 -16.51
CA VAL A 162 -17.32 17.40 -15.39
C VAL A 162 -16.11 18.22 -15.91
N THR A 163 -15.58 19.11 -15.07
CA THR A 163 -14.28 19.76 -15.31
C THR A 163 -13.26 19.21 -14.33
N LEU A 164 -12.23 18.52 -14.81
CA LEU A 164 -11.16 17.99 -13.99
C LEU A 164 -10.01 18.98 -13.88
N ASP A 165 -9.54 19.25 -12.66
CA ASP A 165 -8.41 20.15 -12.39
C ASP A 165 -7.30 19.41 -11.61
N SER A 166 -6.11 19.32 -12.22
CA SER A 166 -4.92 18.72 -11.58
C SER A 166 -4.31 19.73 -10.61
N ILE A 167 -4.57 19.55 -9.31
CA ILE A 167 -4.19 20.48 -8.24
C ILE A 167 -3.05 19.97 -7.34
N GLY A 168 -2.42 18.85 -7.67
CA GLY A 168 -1.48 18.16 -6.81
C GLY A 168 -2.18 17.73 -5.50
N PHE A 169 -1.40 17.61 -4.41
CA PHE A 169 -1.94 17.24 -3.09
C PHE A 169 -2.48 18.44 -2.30
N ASN A 170 -3.25 19.31 -2.96
CA ASN A 170 -3.79 20.57 -2.40
C ASN A 170 -5.32 20.55 -2.23
N GLN A 171 -5.95 19.38 -2.15
CA GLN A 171 -7.42 19.22 -2.12
C GLN A 171 -8.06 20.01 -0.98
N VAL A 172 -7.52 19.92 0.25
CA VAL A 172 -8.04 20.64 1.42
C VAL A 172 -8.00 22.14 1.19
N ALA A 173 -6.85 22.69 0.76
CA ALA A 173 -6.69 24.11 0.52
C ALA A 173 -7.55 24.61 -0.65
N ALA A 174 -7.75 23.78 -1.68
CA ALA A 174 -8.58 24.13 -2.83
C ALA A 174 -10.06 24.23 -2.46
N LEU A 175 -10.58 23.25 -1.70
CA LEU A 175 -11.96 23.27 -1.19
C LEU A 175 -12.19 24.37 -0.17
N ALA A 176 -11.24 24.58 0.76
CA ALA A 176 -11.34 25.66 1.76
C ALA A 176 -11.48 27.03 1.10
N ALA A 177 -10.73 27.27 0.03
CA ALA A 177 -10.70 28.52 -0.73
C ALA A 177 -11.78 28.64 -1.82
N ASP A 178 -12.71 27.67 -1.92
CA ASP A 178 -13.74 27.61 -2.98
C ASP A 178 -13.20 27.65 -4.42
N ARG A 179 -11.95 27.18 -4.63
CA ARG A 179 -11.37 27.06 -5.96
C ARG A 179 -11.93 25.88 -6.74
N GLU A 180 -12.36 24.85 -5.99
CA GLU A 180 -13.00 23.63 -6.48
C GLU A 180 -14.37 23.46 -5.84
N GLN A 181 -15.34 22.92 -6.59
CA GLN A 181 -16.68 22.61 -6.06
C GLN A 181 -16.70 21.27 -5.34
N ALA A 182 -15.84 20.35 -5.80
CA ALA A 182 -15.60 19.05 -5.18
C ALA A 182 -14.13 18.67 -5.35
N ALA A 183 -13.67 17.66 -4.62
CA ALA A 183 -12.34 17.10 -4.80
C ALA A 183 -12.36 15.58 -4.60
N SER A 184 -11.54 14.87 -5.38
CA SER A 184 -11.25 13.47 -5.16
C SER A 184 -10.17 13.34 -4.09
N VAL A 185 -10.45 12.59 -3.04
CA VAL A 185 -9.69 12.54 -1.79
C VAL A 185 -9.58 11.11 -1.27
N TYR A 186 -8.69 10.88 -0.30
CA TYR A 186 -8.71 9.66 0.50
C TYR A 186 -9.66 9.80 1.68
N THR A 187 -10.57 8.84 1.84
CA THR A 187 -11.66 8.83 2.83
C THR A 187 -11.21 9.07 4.28
N ALA A 188 -10.02 8.59 4.63
CA ALA A 188 -9.48 8.71 5.98
C ALA A 188 -8.65 9.99 6.21
N ASN A 189 -8.32 10.79 5.18
CA ASN A 189 -7.37 11.89 5.29
C ASN A 189 -8.02 13.28 5.14
N GLU A 190 -8.28 13.73 3.92
CA GLU A 190 -8.74 15.10 3.65
C GLU A 190 -10.09 15.41 4.29
N PRO A 191 -11.09 14.49 4.36
CA PRO A 191 -12.35 14.75 5.07
C PRO A 191 -12.17 15.06 6.55
N VAL A 192 -11.22 14.40 7.22
CA VAL A 192 -10.90 14.65 8.63
C VAL A 192 -10.33 16.06 8.79
N GLN A 193 -9.39 16.45 7.92
CA GLN A 193 -8.76 17.76 7.93
C GLN A 193 -9.78 18.88 7.68
N LEU A 194 -10.70 18.70 6.72
CA LEU A 194 -11.75 19.67 6.42
C LEU A 194 -12.71 19.85 7.61
N LYS A 195 -13.16 18.75 8.23
CA LYS A 195 -14.02 18.80 9.42
C LYS A 195 -13.32 19.45 10.60
N ALA A 196 -12.03 19.19 10.81
CA ALA A 196 -11.24 19.82 11.85
C ALA A 196 -11.09 21.35 11.65
N GLN A 197 -11.14 21.82 10.39
CA GLN A 197 -11.17 23.24 10.04
C GLN A 197 -12.57 23.86 10.13
N GLY A 198 -13.60 23.10 10.54
CA GLY A 198 -14.97 23.55 10.73
C GLY A 198 -15.83 23.57 9.47
N TYR A 199 -15.42 22.90 8.40
CA TYR A 199 -16.23 22.78 7.19
C TYR A 199 -17.27 21.66 7.32
N ASP A 200 -18.53 21.98 7.02
CA ASP A 200 -19.57 20.97 6.78
C ASP A 200 -19.39 20.40 5.37
N ILE A 201 -19.23 19.10 5.28
CA ILE A 201 -18.93 18.40 4.01
C ILE A 201 -19.89 17.23 3.76
N THR A 202 -20.06 16.91 2.49
CA THR A 202 -20.62 15.65 1.99
C THR A 202 -19.49 14.77 1.44
N GLU A 203 -19.63 13.46 1.61
CA GLU A 203 -18.66 12.45 1.14
C GLU A 203 -19.39 11.43 0.29
N LEU A 204 -18.97 11.24 -0.95
CA LEU A 204 -19.41 10.15 -1.84
C LEU A 204 -18.29 9.13 -1.92
N GLN A 205 -18.35 8.08 -1.10
CA GLN A 205 -17.31 7.04 -1.07
C GLN A 205 -17.45 6.11 -2.28
N VAL A 206 -16.39 5.90 -3.03
CA VAL A 206 -16.38 5.00 -4.20
C VAL A 206 -16.79 3.58 -3.81
N ALA A 207 -16.35 3.11 -2.65
CA ALA A 207 -16.65 1.77 -2.14
C ALA A 207 -18.14 1.48 -1.89
N ASP A 208 -18.98 2.52 -1.76
CA ASP A 208 -20.44 2.38 -1.63
C ASP A 208 -21.12 2.05 -2.97
N TYR A 209 -20.45 2.31 -4.09
CA TYR A 209 -20.99 2.14 -5.45
C TYR A 209 -20.33 1.00 -6.21
N VAL A 210 -19.04 0.77 -5.99
CA VAL A 210 -18.30 -0.30 -6.67
C VAL A 210 -17.19 -0.86 -5.77
N LYS A 211 -17.10 -2.20 -5.71
CA LYS A 211 -16.05 -2.89 -4.98
C LYS A 211 -14.83 -3.08 -5.90
N LEU A 212 -13.76 -2.36 -5.66
CA LEU A 212 -12.53 -2.38 -6.44
C LEU A 212 -11.35 -2.92 -5.59
N ALA A 213 -10.33 -3.50 -6.26
CA ALA A 213 -9.07 -3.83 -5.63
C ALA A 213 -8.38 -2.54 -5.15
N SER A 214 -7.85 -2.57 -3.93
CA SER A 214 -7.37 -1.38 -3.24
C SER A 214 -5.84 -1.35 -3.10
N ASN A 215 -5.33 -0.41 -2.29
CA ASN A 215 -3.91 -0.21 -2.08
C ASN A 215 -3.26 -1.42 -1.40
N GLY A 216 -2.03 -1.72 -1.83
CA GLY A 216 -1.22 -2.80 -1.26
C GLY A 216 0.17 -2.88 -1.85
N ILE A 217 0.74 -4.05 -1.77
CA ILE A 217 2.12 -4.33 -2.14
C ILE A 217 2.16 -5.01 -3.50
N ILE A 218 2.94 -4.46 -4.42
CA ILE A 218 3.29 -5.12 -5.68
C ILE A 218 4.73 -5.62 -5.67
N THR A 219 4.94 -6.64 -6.49
CA THR A 219 6.23 -7.14 -6.95
C THR A 219 6.13 -7.48 -8.44
N ASN A 220 7.05 -8.26 -9.00
CA ASN A 220 6.98 -8.75 -10.36
C ASN A 220 7.13 -10.29 -10.43
N GLU A 221 6.72 -10.89 -11.55
CA GLU A 221 6.74 -12.34 -11.75
C GLU A 221 8.14 -12.95 -11.58
N LYS A 222 9.20 -12.22 -11.96
CA LYS A 222 10.59 -12.65 -11.79
C LYS A 222 10.96 -12.75 -10.31
N THR A 223 10.67 -11.73 -9.53
CA THR A 223 10.92 -11.73 -8.07
C THR A 223 10.15 -12.86 -7.39
N VAL A 224 8.87 -13.07 -7.78
CA VAL A 224 8.05 -14.19 -7.27
C VAL A 224 8.69 -15.55 -7.55
N SER A 225 9.23 -15.76 -8.75
CA SER A 225 9.80 -17.05 -9.17
C SER A 225 11.21 -17.29 -8.63
N GLU A 226 12.08 -16.27 -8.66
CA GLU A 226 13.49 -16.40 -8.31
C GLU A 226 13.77 -16.19 -6.81
N ASN A 227 12.97 -15.33 -6.14
CA ASN A 227 13.17 -14.93 -4.75
C ASN A 227 11.89 -15.04 -3.90
N PRO A 228 11.16 -16.17 -3.89
CA PRO A 228 9.89 -16.29 -3.17
C PRO A 228 10.04 -16.09 -1.66
N ASN A 229 11.21 -16.39 -1.07
CA ASN A 229 11.48 -16.17 0.34
C ASN A 229 11.61 -14.68 0.68
N LEU A 230 12.17 -13.86 -0.22
CA LEU A 230 12.20 -12.41 -0.08
C LEU A 230 10.78 -11.84 -0.06
N VAL A 231 9.92 -12.30 -1.00
CA VAL A 231 8.51 -11.85 -1.05
C VAL A 231 7.78 -12.25 0.24
N ARG A 232 7.94 -13.48 0.70
CA ARG A 232 7.32 -13.97 1.94
C ARG A 232 7.80 -13.19 3.18
N GLY A 233 9.10 -12.94 3.27
CA GLY A 233 9.71 -12.16 4.35
C GLY A 233 9.18 -10.73 4.39
N PHE A 234 9.14 -10.06 3.23
CA PHE A 234 8.62 -8.70 3.10
C PHE A 234 7.14 -8.61 3.50
N VAL A 235 6.28 -9.47 2.91
CA VAL A 235 4.84 -9.49 3.21
C VAL A 235 4.59 -9.77 4.70
N LYS A 236 5.29 -10.75 5.28
CA LYS A 236 5.17 -11.07 6.71
C LYS A 236 5.55 -9.89 7.59
N ALA A 237 6.68 -9.23 7.30
CA ALA A 237 7.15 -8.07 8.05
C ALA A 237 6.15 -6.90 8.00
N PHE A 238 5.64 -6.59 6.81
CA PHE A 238 4.59 -5.59 6.62
C PHE A 238 3.32 -5.92 7.42
N LEU A 239 2.83 -7.17 7.33
CA LEU A 239 1.60 -7.59 8.02
C LEU A 239 1.74 -7.58 9.55
N HIS A 240 2.93 -7.86 10.10
CA HIS A 240 3.21 -7.67 11.52
C HIS A 240 3.11 -6.19 11.91
N GLY A 241 3.72 -5.29 11.13
CA GLY A 241 3.61 -3.84 11.36
C GLY A 241 2.17 -3.34 11.26
N LEU A 242 1.39 -3.87 10.30
CA LEU A 242 -0.04 -3.56 10.16
C LEU A 242 -0.85 -4.05 11.37
N SER A 243 -0.63 -5.28 11.81
CA SER A 243 -1.28 -5.85 13.01
C SER A 243 -0.97 -5.05 14.27
N ASP A 244 0.29 -4.68 14.48
CA ASP A 244 0.70 -3.90 15.64
C ASP A 244 0.15 -2.47 15.61
N THR A 245 0.10 -1.85 14.42
CA THR A 245 -0.52 -0.54 14.25
C THR A 245 -2.01 -0.56 14.61
N ILE A 246 -2.72 -1.61 14.19
CA ILE A 246 -4.14 -1.81 14.54
C ILE A 246 -4.32 -2.02 16.04
N ALA A 247 -3.43 -2.79 16.67
CA ALA A 247 -3.50 -3.11 18.10
C ALA A 247 -3.12 -1.93 18.99
N ASN A 248 -2.15 -1.09 18.56
CA ASN A 248 -1.57 0.00 19.35
C ASN A 248 -1.42 1.30 18.54
N PRO A 249 -2.52 2.02 18.23
CA PRO A 249 -2.46 3.25 17.43
C PRO A 249 -1.62 4.37 18.07
N ASP A 250 -1.61 4.49 19.40
CA ASP A 250 -0.79 5.51 20.09
C ASP A 250 0.71 5.26 19.95
N GLU A 251 1.15 3.99 20.03
CA GLU A 251 2.54 3.60 19.75
C GLU A 251 2.88 3.87 18.30
N ALA A 252 1.99 3.49 17.38
CA ALA A 252 2.16 3.71 15.95
C ALA A 252 2.27 5.20 15.59
N TYR A 253 1.47 6.06 16.23
CA TYR A 253 1.61 7.52 16.13
C TYR A 253 3.00 7.98 16.59
N THR A 254 3.42 7.55 17.78
CA THR A 254 4.72 7.93 18.36
C THR A 254 5.88 7.51 17.46
N ILE A 255 5.83 6.29 16.90
CA ILE A 255 6.82 5.82 15.92
C ILE A 255 6.79 6.70 14.67
N SER A 256 5.62 7.01 14.15
CA SER A 256 5.45 7.79 12.90
C SER A 256 6.04 9.19 12.99
N THR A 257 6.15 9.80 14.19
CA THR A 257 6.79 11.11 14.36
C THR A 257 8.27 11.13 13.99
N LYS A 258 8.93 9.96 13.90
CA LYS A 258 10.32 9.84 13.46
C LYS A 258 10.48 9.87 11.92
N TYR A 259 9.38 9.66 11.20
CA TYR A 259 9.36 9.52 9.74
C TYR A 259 8.59 10.63 9.02
N VAL A 260 7.75 11.34 9.76
CA VAL A 260 6.86 12.37 9.23
C VAL A 260 7.09 13.66 9.99
N ASP A 261 7.99 14.49 9.50
CA ASP A 261 8.42 15.74 10.16
C ASP A 261 7.25 16.67 10.45
N THR A 262 6.22 16.68 9.59
CA THR A 262 5.03 17.52 9.76
C THR A 262 4.18 17.14 10.96
N LEU A 263 4.30 15.92 11.51
CA LEU A 263 3.55 15.50 12.70
C LEU A 263 3.96 16.26 13.96
N ALA A 264 5.20 16.76 14.04
CA ALA A 264 5.68 17.51 15.20
C ALA A 264 4.91 18.81 15.43
N GLY A 265 4.39 19.43 14.35
CA GLY A 265 3.61 20.67 14.40
C GLY A 265 2.10 20.48 14.15
N ALA A 266 1.66 19.26 13.87
CA ALA A 266 0.27 18.95 13.57
C ALA A 266 -0.59 18.78 14.84
N ASP A 267 -1.90 19.03 14.71
CA ASP A 267 -2.83 18.67 15.78
C ASP A 267 -2.90 17.14 15.92
N LYS A 268 -2.39 16.65 17.07
CA LYS A 268 -2.35 15.21 17.38
C LYS A 268 -3.75 14.58 17.30
N LYS A 269 -4.80 15.26 17.72
CA LYS A 269 -6.17 14.74 17.70
C LYS A 269 -6.62 14.48 16.25
N VAL A 270 -6.32 15.40 15.35
CA VAL A 270 -6.64 15.27 13.91
C VAL A 270 -5.85 14.10 13.31
N GLN A 271 -4.57 13.99 13.61
CA GLN A 271 -3.73 12.90 13.08
C GLN A 271 -4.13 11.52 13.61
N MET A 272 -4.52 11.45 14.89
CA MET A 272 -5.06 10.20 15.47
C MET A 272 -6.41 9.82 14.88
N GLU A 273 -7.26 10.78 14.53
CA GLU A 273 -8.52 10.53 13.80
C GLU A 273 -8.23 9.97 12.40
N ILE A 274 -7.26 10.55 11.68
CA ILE A 274 -6.79 10.03 10.37
C ILE A 274 -6.32 8.59 10.51
N LEU A 275 -5.47 8.31 11.50
CA LEU A 275 -4.97 6.96 11.73
C LEU A 275 -6.10 5.98 12.09
N THR A 276 -7.03 6.38 12.96
CA THR A 276 -8.16 5.54 13.37
C THR A 276 -9.05 5.19 12.18
N ARG A 277 -9.40 6.16 11.34
CA ARG A 277 -10.18 5.91 10.12
C ARG A 277 -9.43 5.02 9.13
N SER A 278 -8.13 5.22 8.99
CA SER A 278 -7.30 4.35 8.15
C SER A 278 -7.30 2.92 8.67
N ILE A 279 -7.18 2.73 9.99
CA ILE A 279 -7.27 1.42 10.64
C ILE A 279 -8.63 0.75 10.35
N ASP A 280 -9.73 1.50 10.36
CA ASP A 280 -11.07 0.96 10.05
C ASP A 280 -11.20 0.48 8.60
N GLU A 281 -10.41 1.04 7.68
CA GLU A 281 -10.34 0.60 6.29
C GLU A 281 -9.39 -0.59 6.07
N TRP A 282 -8.43 -0.81 6.99
CA TRP A 282 -7.47 -1.93 6.92
C TRP A 282 -7.96 -3.20 7.59
N LYS A 283 -8.82 -3.08 8.63
CA LYS A 283 -9.30 -4.20 9.46
C LYS A 283 -10.02 -5.25 8.65
N THR A 284 -9.64 -6.49 8.88
CA THR A 284 -10.28 -7.70 8.35
C THR A 284 -9.88 -8.90 9.20
N ASP A 285 -10.61 -10.00 9.10
CA ASP A 285 -10.28 -11.27 9.78
C ASP A 285 -8.95 -11.86 9.30
N ARG A 286 -8.56 -11.60 8.05
CA ARG A 286 -7.32 -12.08 7.44
C ARG A 286 -6.58 -10.94 6.75
N LEU A 287 -5.70 -10.26 7.51
CA LEU A 287 -4.89 -9.17 6.98
C LEU A 287 -4.06 -9.62 5.76
N GLY A 288 -3.96 -8.77 4.78
CA GLY A 288 -3.16 -9.02 3.58
C GLY A 288 -3.89 -9.75 2.45
N MET A 289 -5.06 -10.36 2.72
CA MET A 289 -5.81 -11.09 1.70
C MET A 289 -6.48 -10.17 0.69
N SER A 290 -6.35 -10.52 -0.58
CA SER A 290 -7.07 -9.90 -1.70
C SER A 290 -8.34 -10.68 -2.01
N ASP A 291 -9.43 -9.95 -2.31
CA ASP A 291 -10.68 -10.54 -2.78
C ASP A 291 -10.66 -10.68 -4.32
N PRO A 292 -10.78 -11.91 -4.87
CA PRO A 292 -10.82 -12.14 -6.31
C PRO A 292 -11.93 -11.35 -7.04
N GLN A 293 -13.08 -11.14 -6.38
CA GLN A 293 -14.19 -10.38 -6.99
C GLN A 293 -13.83 -8.90 -7.16
N ALA A 294 -13.09 -8.32 -6.23
CA ALA A 294 -12.63 -6.94 -6.35
C ALA A 294 -11.68 -6.76 -7.55
N TRP A 295 -10.83 -7.75 -7.83
CA TRP A 295 -9.96 -7.75 -9.00
C TRP A 295 -10.73 -7.92 -10.32
N GLN A 296 -11.74 -8.79 -10.34
CA GLN A 296 -12.61 -8.92 -11.51
C GLN A 296 -13.36 -7.61 -11.78
N ASN A 297 -13.96 -7.01 -10.75
CA ASN A 297 -14.65 -5.72 -10.87
C ASN A 297 -13.70 -4.61 -11.36
N MET A 298 -12.45 -4.58 -10.85
CA MET A 298 -11.44 -3.62 -11.29
C MET A 298 -11.15 -3.77 -12.80
N ASN A 299 -10.91 -5.01 -13.25
CA ASN A 299 -10.66 -5.29 -14.66
C ASN A 299 -11.85 -4.86 -15.56
N ASP A 300 -13.07 -5.19 -15.13
CA ASP A 300 -14.29 -4.87 -15.88
C ASP A 300 -14.56 -3.35 -15.89
N THR A 301 -14.29 -2.67 -14.78
CA THR A 301 -14.42 -1.21 -14.67
C THR A 301 -13.45 -0.51 -15.61
N LEU A 302 -12.17 -0.86 -15.57
CA LEU A 302 -11.15 -0.27 -16.44
C LEU A 302 -11.41 -0.54 -17.92
N LEU A 303 -11.97 -1.72 -18.25
CA LEU A 303 -12.36 -2.04 -19.63
C LEU A 303 -13.54 -1.16 -20.08
N LYS A 304 -14.57 -1.00 -19.24
CA LYS A 304 -15.74 -0.15 -19.54
C LYS A 304 -15.37 1.32 -19.67
N MET A 305 -14.45 1.80 -18.86
CA MET A 305 -13.91 3.17 -18.94
C MET A 305 -12.97 3.39 -20.14
N GLY A 306 -12.57 2.30 -20.83
CA GLY A 306 -11.62 2.37 -21.93
C GLY A 306 -10.16 2.57 -21.50
N SER A 307 -9.88 2.49 -20.19
CA SER A 307 -8.52 2.59 -19.64
C SER A 307 -7.65 1.39 -20.03
N ILE A 308 -8.26 0.25 -20.30
CA ILE A 308 -7.67 -0.91 -20.96
C ILE A 308 -8.50 -1.31 -22.17
N THR A 309 -7.85 -1.85 -23.21
CA THR A 309 -8.51 -2.15 -24.49
C THR A 309 -9.05 -3.57 -24.61
N LYS A 310 -8.68 -4.44 -23.68
CA LYS A 310 -9.13 -5.85 -23.59
C LYS A 310 -9.15 -6.32 -22.16
N SER A 311 -10.03 -7.27 -21.86
CA SER A 311 -10.04 -7.95 -20.57
C SER A 311 -8.73 -8.72 -20.36
N LEU A 312 -8.20 -8.68 -19.16
CA LEU A 312 -6.96 -9.33 -18.76
C LEU A 312 -7.24 -10.56 -17.91
N ASP A 313 -6.27 -11.46 -17.83
CA ASP A 313 -6.33 -12.62 -16.95
C ASP A 313 -6.13 -12.20 -15.48
N VAL A 314 -7.22 -12.14 -14.73
CA VAL A 314 -7.24 -11.72 -13.33
C VAL A 314 -6.38 -12.63 -12.45
N SER A 315 -6.22 -13.92 -12.80
CA SER A 315 -5.40 -14.87 -12.03
C SER A 315 -3.90 -14.50 -12.02
N LYS A 316 -3.47 -13.66 -12.96
CA LYS A 316 -2.10 -13.15 -13.04
C LYS A 316 -1.90 -11.80 -12.35
N MET A 317 -2.96 -11.13 -11.93
CA MET A 317 -2.87 -9.80 -11.33
C MET A 317 -2.43 -9.86 -9.88
N PHE A 318 -2.87 -10.88 -9.14
CA PHE A 318 -2.60 -10.99 -7.71
C PHE A 318 -2.37 -12.43 -7.28
N THR A 319 -1.78 -12.58 -6.09
CA THR A 319 -1.68 -13.87 -5.41
C THR A 319 -1.75 -13.70 -3.91
N ASN A 320 -2.47 -14.59 -3.25
CA ASN A 320 -2.54 -14.67 -1.78
C ASN A 320 -1.54 -15.68 -1.20
N ASN A 321 -0.65 -16.28 -2.01
CA ASN A 321 0.25 -17.36 -1.59
C ASN A 321 1.36 -16.91 -0.62
N PHE A 322 1.55 -15.60 -0.45
CA PHE A 322 2.54 -15.02 0.45
C PHE A 322 1.93 -14.48 1.74
N VAL A 323 0.61 -14.43 1.82
CA VAL A 323 -0.12 -14.05 3.03
C VAL A 323 -0.15 -15.25 3.98
N PRO A 324 0.23 -15.10 5.27
CA PRO A 324 0.26 -16.18 6.26
C PRO A 324 -1.08 -16.86 6.52
#